data_328e3d61841ce1499674b1b9bf550486
#
_entry.id   328e3d61841ce1499674b1b9bf550486
#
_cell.length_a   1.000
_cell.length_b   1.000
_cell.length_c   1.000
_cell.angle_alpha   90.00
_cell.angle_beta   90.00
_cell.angle_gamma   90.00
#
_symmetry.space_group_name_H-M   'P 1'
#
loop_
_entity.id
_entity.type
_entity.pdbx_description
1 polymer ?
#
loop_
_entity_poly.entity_id
_entity_poly.type
_entity_poly.pdbx_seq_one_letter_code
_entity_poly.pdbx_strand_id
1 'polypeptide(L)'
;IVGSTGKLGTKLLKYTYSNNIKINAITCYSNNTKLLIQKSKYKIKKGFMLSDDYQKLQFIKFLEKKSAIIYFLDYGAYSLIYLDIFLKFNSNSIIAIANKEMIIAGGKLLFKKINLSKNYFIPLDSEHFSLKNSLSYNSNINKIYITASGGPFFFSKKSNFTNVKLNEVLAHPKWKMGKNNSIDSSNFINKILEIFELSYIYNIDLTK
;
A
#
# COMPACT_ATOMS: atom_id res chain seq x y z
N ILE A 1 -6.70 4.46 8.81
CA ILE A 1 -6.51 3.59 7.62
C ILE A 1 -6.93 4.37 6.38
N VAL A 2 -5.99 4.66 5.48
CA VAL A 2 -6.26 5.26 4.16
C VAL A 2 -6.58 4.12 3.19
N GLY A 3 -7.74 4.20 2.48
CA GLY A 3 -8.17 3.16 1.54
C GLY A 3 -8.84 1.94 2.18
N SER A 4 -9.64 2.14 3.22
CA SER A 4 -10.30 1.04 3.97
C SER A 4 -11.26 0.20 3.14
N THR A 5 -11.86 0.77 2.10
CA THR A 5 -12.87 0.09 1.26
C THR A 5 -12.27 -0.89 0.23
N GLY A 6 -10.94 -0.86 0.04
CA GLY A 6 -10.20 -1.84 -0.76
C GLY A 6 -10.19 -3.24 -0.13
N LYS A 7 -9.67 -4.23 -0.86
CA LYS A 7 -9.58 -5.62 -0.38
C LYS A 7 -8.72 -5.74 0.87
N LEU A 8 -7.54 -5.11 0.87
CA LEU A 8 -6.61 -5.15 2.00
C LEU A 8 -7.16 -4.39 3.20
N GLY A 9 -7.71 -3.18 2.99
CA GLY A 9 -8.34 -2.38 4.03
C GLY A 9 -9.50 -3.10 4.72
N THR A 10 -10.33 -3.82 3.93
CA THR A 10 -11.43 -4.63 4.48
C THR A 10 -10.93 -5.79 5.35
N LYS A 11 -9.83 -6.46 4.94
CA LYS A 11 -9.21 -7.52 5.75
C LYS A 11 -8.62 -6.95 7.04
N LEU A 12 -7.90 -5.83 6.96
CA LEU A 12 -7.32 -5.17 8.12
C LEU A 12 -8.39 -4.75 9.13
N LEU A 13 -9.50 -4.17 8.67
CA LEU A 13 -10.63 -3.81 9.55
C LEU A 13 -11.24 -5.02 10.25
N LYS A 14 -11.41 -6.13 9.55
CA LYS A 14 -11.89 -7.37 10.16
C LYS A 14 -10.92 -7.84 11.25
N TYR A 15 -9.63 -7.88 10.96
CA TYR A 15 -8.60 -8.31 11.89
C TYR A 15 -8.52 -7.41 13.13
N THR A 16 -8.48 -6.09 12.94
CA THR A 16 -8.40 -5.13 14.06
C THR A 16 -9.62 -5.21 14.97
N TYR A 17 -10.81 -5.38 14.39
CA TYR A 17 -12.05 -5.55 15.16
C TYR A 17 -12.06 -6.85 15.97
N SER A 18 -11.66 -7.98 15.35
CA SER A 18 -11.59 -9.27 16.04
C SER A 18 -10.54 -9.32 17.17
N ASN A 19 -9.53 -8.44 17.12
CA ASN A 19 -8.47 -8.35 18.14
C ASN A 19 -8.61 -7.12 19.05
N ASN A 20 -9.77 -6.48 19.08
CA ASN A 20 -10.06 -5.30 19.91
C ASN A 20 -9.09 -4.13 19.70
N ILE A 21 -8.49 -4.01 18.50
CA ILE A 21 -7.60 -2.91 18.16
C ILE A 21 -8.44 -1.72 17.70
N LYS A 22 -8.33 -0.61 18.40
CA LYS A 22 -9.10 0.60 18.12
C LYS A 22 -8.63 1.30 16.84
N ILE A 23 -9.56 1.53 15.91
CA ILE A 23 -9.35 2.33 14.71
C ILE A 23 -9.99 3.72 14.91
N ASN A 24 -9.17 4.77 14.80
CA ASN A 24 -9.62 6.15 14.99
C ASN A 24 -10.36 6.71 13.79
N ALA A 25 -9.88 6.40 12.57
CA ALA A 25 -10.46 6.89 11.33
C ALA A 25 -10.20 5.95 10.16
N ILE A 26 -11.11 5.98 9.19
CA ILE A 26 -11.00 5.28 7.91
C ILE A 26 -11.30 6.22 6.75
N THR A 27 -10.73 5.95 5.59
CA THR A 27 -11.05 6.70 4.38
C THR A 27 -11.40 5.78 3.21
N CYS A 28 -12.15 6.34 2.25
CA CYS A 28 -12.28 5.81 0.89
C CYS A 28 -12.03 6.94 -0.12
N TYR A 29 -11.78 6.59 -1.38
CA TYR A 29 -11.78 7.62 -2.42
C TYR A 29 -13.22 8.05 -2.74
N SER A 30 -14.07 7.15 -3.27
CA SER A 30 -15.45 7.48 -3.71
C SER A 30 -16.53 6.51 -3.21
N ASN A 31 -16.16 5.33 -2.66
CA ASN A 31 -17.14 4.34 -2.23
C ASN A 31 -17.71 4.65 -0.84
N ASN A 32 -18.53 5.69 -0.78
CA ASN A 32 -19.13 6.17 0.47
C ASN A 32 -20.07 5.14 1.12
N THR A 33 -20.86 4.42 0.33
CA THR A 33 -21.77 3.38 0.84
C THR A 33 -21.00 2.34 1.64
N LYS A 34 -19.91 1.81 1.09
CA LYS A 34 -19.07 0.83 1.79
C LYS A 34 -18.37 1.43 3.01
N LEU A 35 -17.95 2.68 2.94
CA LEU A 35 -17.35 3.42 4.05
C LEU A 35 -18.34 3.51 5.23
N LEU A 36 -19.58 3.87 4.98
CA LEU A 36 -20.63 3.98 6.01
C LEU A 36 -20.95 2.62 6.64
N ILE A 37 -21.06 1.57 5.84
CA ILE A 37 -21.21 0.20 6.33
C ILE A 37 -20.04 -0.19 7.25
N GLN A 38 -18.81 0.11 6.85
CA GLN A 38 -17.63 -0.18 7.67
C GLN A 38 -17.62 0.62 8.98
N LYS A 39 -17.97 1.91 8.94
CA LYS A 39 -18.12 2.74 10.15
C LYS A 39 -19.09 2.14 11.16
N SER A 40 -20.28 1.77 10.70
CA SER A 40 -21.31 1.16 11.55
C SER A 40 -20.85 -0.18 12.09
N LYS A 41 -20.47 -1.11 11.21
CA LYS A 41 -20.08 -2.48 11.58
C LYS A 41 -18.94 -2.53 12.58
N TYR A 42 -17.90 -1.71 12.40
CA TYR A 42 -16.69 -1.73 13.23
C TYR A 42 -16.66 -0.61 14.27
N LYS A 43 -17.79 0.07 14.50
CA LYS A 43 -17.97 1.14 15.49
C LYS A 43 -16.91 2.25 15.39
N ILE A 44 -16.54 2.64 14.16
CA ILE A 44 -15.54 3.66 13.89
C ILE A 44 -16.18 5.04 13.84
N LYS A 45 -15.70 5.96 14.65
CA LYS A 45 -16.31 7.29 14.77
C LYS A 45 -16.10 8.17 13.55
N LYS A 46 -14.93 8.11 12.90
CA LYS A 46 -14.56 9.00 11.79
C LYS A 46 -14.34 8.24 10.49
N GLY A 47 -14.98 8.72 9.43
CA GLY A 47 -14.80 8.24 8.07
C GLY A 47 -14.84 9.40 7.10
N PHE A 48 -13.96 9.38 6.08
CA PHE A 48 -13.82 10.48 5.14
C PHE A 48 -13.79 9.95 3.72
N MET A 49 -14.61 10.54 2.83
CA MET A 49 -14.56 10.30 1.39
C MET A 49 -13.62 11.34 0.75
N LEU A 50 -12.51 10.89 0.18
CA LEU A 50 -11.44 11.78 -0.29
C LEU A 50 -11.71 12.41 -1.65
N SER A 51 -12.72 11.94 -2.39
CA SER A 51 -13.22 12.61 -3.60
C SER A 51 -14.12 13.81 -3.29
N ASP A 52 -14.55 13.98 -2.06
CA ASP A 52 -15.28 15.13 -1.57
C ASP A 52 -14.31 16.12 -0.94
N ASP A 53 -14.22 17.33 -1.46
CA ASP A 53 -13.22 18.31 -1.03
C ASP A 53 -13.40 18.75 0.43
N TYR A 54 -14.61 18.85 0.92
CA TYR A 54 -14.87 19.19 2.32
C TYR A 54 -14.37 18.07 3.25
N GLN A 55 -14.72 16.81 2.98
CA GLN A 55 -14.28 15.67 3.79
C GLN A 55 -12.76 15.46 3.69
N LYS A 56 -12.18 15.72 2.53
CA LYS A 56 -10.72 15.72 2.32
C LYS A 56 -10.03 16.74 3.23
N LEU A 57 -10.53 17.96 3.31
CA LEU A 57 -10.02 18.98 4.23
C LEU A 57 -10.18 18.57 5.70
N GLN A 58 -11.30 17.95 6.06
CA GLN A 58 -11.51 17.39 7.41
C GLN A 58 -10.52 16.27 7.71
N PHE A 59 -10.19 15.43 6.74
CA PHE A 59 -9.16 14.39 6.90
C PHE A 59 -7.77 14.98 7.09
N ILE A 60 -7.41 16.01 6.32
CA ILE A 60 -6.15 16.75 6.48
C ILE A 60 -6.01 17.27 7.91
N LYS A 61 -7.01 17.97 8.43
CA LYS A 61 -7.05 18.44 9.84
C LYS A 61 -6.99 17.29 10.85
N PHE A 62 -7.55 16.12 10.48
CA PHE A 62 -7.46 14.94 11.34
C PHE A 62 -6.03 14.38 11.42
N LEU A 63 -5.25 14.45 10.35
CA LEU A 63 -3.85 13.98 10.30
C LEU A 63 -2.90 14.79 11.19
N GLU A 64 -3.28 16.01 11.56
CA GLU A 64 -2.54 16.85 12.52
C GLU A 64 -2.57 16.27 13.95
N LYS A 65 -3.52 15.37 14.22
CA LYS A 65 -3.64 14.73 15.54
C LYS A 65 -2.66 13.56 15.66
N LYS A 66 -2.09 13.43 16.85
CA LYS A 66 -1.18 12.32 17.15
C LYS A 66 -1.86 10.96 16.93
N SER A 67 -1.15 10.09 16.22
CA SER A 67 -1.58 8.75 15.89
C SER A 67 -0.41 7.77 15.99
N ALA A 68 -0.63 6.62 16.60
CA ALA A 68 0.41 5.61 16.75
C ALA A 68 0.78 4.93 15.41
N ILE A 69 -0.21 4.73 14.55
CA ILE A 69 -0.04 4.01 13.29
C ILE A 69 -0.90 4.65 12.20
N ILE A 70 -0.34 4.79 11.00
CA ILE A 70 -1.08 5.09 9.78
C ILE A 70 -0.84 4.00 8.73
N TYR A 71 -1.92 3.56 8.06
CA TYR A 71 -1.88 2.59 6.97
C TYR A 71 -2.27 3.26 5.66
N PHE A 72 -1.43 3.14 4.63
CA PHE A 72 -1.73 3.53 3.26
C PHE A 72 -2.00 2.27 2.43
N LEU A 73 -3.28 1.99 2.20
CA LEU A 73 -3.79 0.79 1.51
C LEU A 73 -4.61 1.15 0.26
N ASP A 74 -4.54 2.39 -0.14
CA ASP A 74 -5.15 2.95 -1.33
C ASP A 74 -4.25 2.73 -2.56
N TYR A 75 -4.54 3.43 -3.64
CA TYR A 75 -3.83 3.32 -4.91
C TYR A 75 -3.47 4.72 -5.43
N GLY A 76 -2.33 4.80 -6.12
CA GLY A 76 -1.84 6.03 -6.74
C GLY A 76 -1.00 6.92 -5.82
N ALA A 77 -0.18 7.77 -6.41
CA ALA A 77 0.79 8.60 -5.70
C ALA A 77 0.18 9.76 -4.88
N TYR A 78 -1.11 10.04 -5.06
CA TYR A 78 -1.77 11.20 -4.45
C TYR A 78 -1.68 11.21 -2.92
N SER A 79 -1.63 10.05 -2.29
CA SER A 79 -1.53 9.92 -0.83
C SER A 79 -0.21 10.40 -0.23
N LEU A 80 0.79 10.74 -1.04
CA LEU A 80 2.00 11.44 -0.59
C LEU A 80 1.67 12.76 0.13
N ILE A 81 0.62 13.46 -0.29
CA ILE A 81 0.16 14.70 0.37
C ILE A 81 -0.25 14.43 1.81
N TYR A 82 -1.00 13.35 2.04
CA TYR A 82 -1.46 12.97 3.39
C TYR A 82 -0.30 12.50 4.26
N LEU A 83 0.65 11.79 3.68
CA LEU A 83 1.86 11.39 4.40
C LEU A 83 2.71 12.62 4.78
N ASP A 84 2.91 13.56 3.89
CA ASP A 84 3.68 14.77 4.18
C ASP A 84 3.08 15.55 5.35
N ILE A 85 1.76 15.68 5.39
CA ILE A 85 1.05 16.30 6.51
C ILE A 85 1.21 15.47 7.79
N PHE A 86 1.03 14.15 7.71
CA PHE A 86 1.20 13.27 8.85
C PHE A 86 2.60 13.40 9.49
N LEU A 87 3.65 13.43 8.65
CA LEU A 87 5.04 13.54 9.10
C LEU A 87 5.36 14.86 9.82
N LYS A 88 4.65 15.95 9.50
CA LYS A 88 4.83 17.25 10.17
C LYS A 88 4.35 17.25 11.64
N PHE A 89 3.33 16.46 11.93
CA PHE A 89 2.66 16.48 13.24
C PHE A 89 2.87 15.19 14.06
N ASN A 90 3.48 14.14 13.47
CA ASN A 90 3.65 12.85 14.11
C ASN A 90 5.11 12.39 14.07
N SER A 91 5.60 11.93 15.20
CA SER A 91 6.90 11.30 15.37
C SER A 91 6.76 10.04 16.23
N ASN A 92 7.69 9.10 16.12
CA ASN A 92 7.68 7.81 16.79
C ASN A 92 6.41 6.98 16.48
N SER A 93 5.85 7.21 15.29
CA SER A 93 4.67 6.51 14.80
C SER A 93 5.07 5.48 13.75
N ILE A 94 4.21 4.49 13.53
CA ILE A 94 4.40 3.49 12.47
C ILE A 94 3.69 3.97 11.20
N ILE A 95 4.43 3.96 10.09
CA ILE A 95 3.92 4.25 8.74
C ILE A 95 3.96 2.95 7.95
N ALA A 96 2.80 2.37 7.69
CA ALA A 96 2.66 1.11 6.99
C ALA A 96 2.08 1.35 5.58
N ILE A 97 2.83 1.01 4.53
CA ILE A 97 2.49 1.33 3.15
C ILE A 97 2.39 0.07 2.30
N ALA A 98 1.24 -0.13 1.65
CA ALA A 98 1.02 -1.12 0.59
C ALA A 98 0.90 -0.47 -0.80
N ASN A 99 0.91 0.86 -0.86
CA ASN A 99 0.75 1.67 -2.07
C ASN A 99 2.11 1.85 -2.75
N LYS A 100 2.41 1.00 -3.73
CA LYS A 100 3.72 1.04 -4.43
C LYS A 100 3.92 2.31 -5.25
N GLU A 101 2.86 2.84 -5.84
CA GLU A 101 2.93 4.07 -6.64
C GLU A 101 3.36 5.26 -5.77
N MET A 102 2.93 5.28 -4.52
CA MET A 102 3.33 6.28 -3.53
C MET A 102 4.83 6.15 -3.19
N ILE A 103 5.34 4.93 -3.01
CA ILE A 103 6.75 4.67 -2.74
C ILE A 103 7.61 5.09 -3.92
N ILE A 104 7.21 4.72 -5.14
CA ILE A 104 7.97 5.03 -6.36
C ILE A 104 7.97 6.52 -6.64
N ALA A 105 6.81 7.17 -6.56
CA ALA A 105 6.71 8.61 -6.80
C ALA A 105 7.45 9.45 -5.74
N GLY A 106 7.47 8.98 -4.51
CA GLY A 106 8.20 9.64 -3.42
C GLY A 106 9.72 9.36 -3.42
N GLY A 107 10.11 8.19 -3.94
CA GLY A 107 11.50 7.78 -4.10
C GLY A 107 12.36 7.98 -2.85
N LYS A 108 13.62 8.30 -3.03
CA LYS A 108 14.56 8.55 -1.92
C LYS A 108 14.14 9.70 -1.00
N LEU A 109 13.41 10.70 -1.53
CA LEU A 109 12.94 11.83 -0.74
C LEU A 109 11.92 11.41 0.31
N LEU A 110 11.03 10.48 -0.02
CA LEU A 110 10.05 9.92 0.92
C LEU A 110 10.75 9.34 2.15
N PHE A 111 11.74 8.46 1.94
CA PHE A 111 12.46 7.79 3.03
C PHE A 111 13.31 8.76 3.84
N LYS A 112 13.93 9.76 3.18
CA LYS A 112 14.62 10.85 3.89
C LYS A 112 13.67 11.60 4.85
N LYS A 113 12.45 11.94 4.39
CA LYS A 113 11.45 12.62 5.22
C LYS A 113 10.97 11.73 6.38
N ILE A 114 10.71 10.44 6.14
CA ILE A 114 10.29 9.48 7.17
C ILE A 114 11.36 9.40 8.27
N ASN A 115 12.63 9.24 7.90
CA ASN A 115 13.74 9.15 8.83
C ASN A 115 13.92 10.42 9.64
N LEU A 116 13.88 11.60 8.99
CA LEU A 116 13.99 12.90 9.67
C LEU A 116 12.86 13.13 10.69
N SER A 117 11.68 12.62 10.44
CA SER A 117 10.52 12.74 11.35
C SER A 117 10.55 11.69 12.48
N LYS A 118 11.58 10.84 12.55
CA LYS A 118 11.74 9.77 13.56
C LYS A 118 10.55 8.78 13.58
N ASN A 119 9.95 8.52 12.43
CA ASN A 119 8.89 7.54 12.28
C ASN A 119 9.43 6.20 11.77
N TYR A 120 8.71 5.12 12.05
CA TYR A 120 9.08 3.75 11.65
C TYR A 120 8.32 3.36 10.39
N PHE A 121 9.05 2.97 9.35
CA PHE A 121 8.45 2.50 8.11
C PHE A 121 8.28 0.97 8.11
N ILE A 122 7.11 0.51 7.67
CA ILE A 122 6.81 -0.91 7.44
C ILE A 122 6.27 -1.08 6.02
N PRO A 123 6.99 -1.77 5.12
CA PRO A 123 6.45 -2.17 3.84
C PRO A 123 5.38 -3.24 4.05
N LEU A 124 4.25 -3.11 3.37
CA LEU A 124 3.16 -4.11 3.43
C LEU A 124 3.06 -4.96 2.16
N ASP A 125 3.84 -4.64 1.14
CA ASP A 125 4.05 -5.55 0.01
C ASP A 125 4.75 -6.81 0.52
N SER A 126 4.29 -7.98 0.10
CA SER A 126 4.72 -9.26 0.68
C SER A 126 6.21 -9.54 0.48
N GLU A 127 6.76 -9.18 -0.67
CA GLU A 127 8.16 -9.34 -1.03
C GLU A 127 9.05 -8.47 -0.12
N HIS A 128 8.68 -7.21 0.05
CA HIS A 128 9.45 -6.27 0.86
C HIS A 128 9.28 -6.50 2.36
N PHE A 129 8.11 -6.93 2.81
CA PHE A 129 7.90 -7.33 4.21
C PHE A 129 8.76 -8.54 4.58
N SER A 130 8.80 -9.55 3.70
CA SER A 130 9.67 -10.71 3.87
C SER A 130 11.15 -10.32 3.92
N LEU A 131 11.59 -9.49 2.96
CA LEU A 131 12.96 -9.01 2.89
C LEU A 131 13.37 -8.20 4.12
N LYS A 132 12.49 -7.32 4.62
CA LYS A 132 12.74 -6.54 5.83
C LYS A 132 13.07 -7.42 7.02
N ASN A 133 12.34 -8.52 7.20
CA ASN A 133 12.60 -9.45 8.31
C ASN A 133 13.91 -10.22 8.11
N SER A 134 14.29 -10.51 6.88
CA SER A 134 15.55 -11.20 6.57
C SER A 134 16.77 -10.30 6.70
N LEU A 135 16.65 -9.02 6.33
CA LEU A 135 17.76 -8.05 6.39
C LEU A 135 18.15 -7.64 7.80
N SER A 136 17.25 -7.74 8.78
CA SER A 136 17.56 -7.40 10.17
C SER A 136 18.62 -8.34 10.80
N TYR A 137 18.97 -9.44 10.14
CA TYR A 137 19.91 -10.45 10.63
C TYR A 137 21.24 -10.53 9.86
N ASN A 138 21.39 -9.83 8.70
CA ASN A 138 22.58 -9.96 7.85
C ASN A 138 23.08 -8.61 7.32
N SER A 139 24.33 -8.27 7.61
CA SER A 139 24.97 -7.04 7.15
C SER A 139 25.55 -7.12 5.72
N ASN A 140 25.77 -8.32 5.16
CA ASN A 140 26.36 -8.50 3.84
C ASN A 140 25.41 -9.20 2.87
N ILE A 141 24.77 -8.43 1.98
CA ILE A 141 23.89 -8.95 0.95
C ILE A 141 24.63 -8.98 -0.36
N ASN A 142 24.87 -10.17 -0.90
CA ASN A 142 25.49 -10.34 -2.21
C ASN A 142 24.45 -10.32 -3.35
N LYS A 143 23.26 -10.92 -3.11
CA LYS A 143 22.18 -11.02 -4.11
C LYS A 143 20.82 -11.04 -3.44
N ILE A 144 19.83 -10.47 -4.13
CA ILE A 144 18.42 -10.54 -3.76
C ILE A 144 17.64 -11.18 -4.89
N TYR A 145 16.85 -12.19 -4.58
CA TYR A 145 15.96 -12.86 -5.52
C TYR A 145 14.52 -12.43 -5.27
N ILE A 146 13.92 -11.74 -6.22
CA ILE A 146 12.50 -11.41 -6.18
C ILE A 146 11.73 -12.51 -6.89
N THR A 147 10.89 -13.22 -6.15
CA THR A 147 10.08 -14.30 -6.69
C THR A 147 8.81 -13.76 -7.35
N ALA A 148 8.30 -14.49 -8.34
CA ALA A 148 7.03 -14.21 -8.98
C ALA A 148 6.10 -15.43 -8.89
N SER A 149 4.81 -15.21 -8.60
CA SER A 149 3.81 -16.28 -8.58
C SER A 149 3.33 -16.67 -9.98
N GLY A 150 3.82 -16.00 -11.02
CA GLY A 150 3.30 -16.05 -12.38
C GLY A 150 2.04 -15.20 -12.53
N GLY A 151 1.75 -14.77 -13.76
CA GLY A 151 0.52 -14.05 -14.09
C GLY A 151 -0.53 -14.99 -14.71
N PRO A 152 -1.67 -14.45 -15.16
CA PRO A 152 -2.74 -15.24 -15.81
C PRO A 152 -2.27 -15.94 -17.08
N PHE A 153 -1.19 -15.49 -17.69
CA PHE A 153 -0.65 -16.05 -18.94
C PHE A 153 0.57 -16.96 -18.72
N PHE A 154 0.94 -17.27 -17.50
CA PHE A 154 2.13 -18.08 -17.20
C PHE A 154 2.10 -19.47 -17.88
N PHE A 155 0.94 -20.11 -17.92
CA PHE A 155 0.74 -21.38 -18.59
C PHE A 155 0.10 -21.23 -19.98
N SER A 156 -0.03 -20.01 -20.50
CA SER A 156 -0.68 -19.78 -21.78
C SER A 156 0.21 -20.22 -22.93
N LYS A 157 -0.35 -21.01 -23.86
CA LYS A 157 0.28 -21.36 -25.14
C LYS A 157 0.06 -20.28 -26.22
N LYS A 158 -0.55 -19.13 -25.87
CA LYS A 158 -0.79 -18.04 -26.82
C LYS A 158 0.54 -17.43 -27.27
N SER A 159 0.79 -17.41 -28.58
CA SER A 159 1.92 -16.71 -29.20
C SER A 159 1.64 -15.22 -29.46
N ASN A 160 0.36 -14.83 -29.45
CA ASN A 160 -0.08 -13.46 -29.72
C ASN A 160 -1.08 -12.98 -28.64
N PHE A 161 -0.81 -11.82 -28.07
CA PHE A 161 -1.60 -11.20 -27.00
C PHE A 161 -2.39 -9.97 -27.47
N THR A 162 -2.47 -9.67 -28.77
CA THR A 162 -3.17 -8.49 -29.30
C THR A 162 -4.67 -8.47 -28.98
N ASN A 163 -5.31 -9.63 -28.86
CA ASN A 163 -6.75 -9.78 -28.64
C ASN A 163 -7.10 -10.31 -27.23
N VAL A 164 -6.30 -9.97 -26.21
CA VAL A 164 -6.55 -10.38 -24.84
C VAL A 164 -7.68 -9.57 -24.24
N LYS A 165 -8.68 -10.25 -23.68
CA LYS A 165 -9.81 -9.60 -23.00
C LYS A 165 -9.47 -9.30 -21.54
N LEU A 166 -10.07 -8.23 -20.99
CA LEU A 166 -9.84 -7.80 -19.61
C LEU A 166 -10.11 -8.91 -18.57
N ASN A 167 -11.12 -9.73 -18.79
CA ASN A 167 -11.41 -10.85 -17.88
C ASN A 167 -10.29 -11.92 -17.85
N GLU A 168 -9.58 -12.14 -18.96
CA GLU A 168 -8.42 -13.04 -19.00
C GLU A 168 -7.24 -12.43 -18.19
N VAL A 169 -7.01 -11.11 -18.32
CA VAL A 169 -5.99 -10.36 -17.56
C VAL A 169 -6.27 -10.40 -16.06
N LEU A 170 -7.53 -10.33 -15.66
CA LEU A 170 -7.93 -10.32 -14.25
C LEU A 170 -7.99 -11.72 -13.60
N ALA A 171 -7.87 -12.79 -14.39
CA ALA A 171 -7.93 -14.19 -13.94
C ALA A 171 -6.58 -14.68 -13.38
N HIS A 172 -6.06 -14.01 -12.33
CA HIS A 172 -4.81 -14.45 -11.70
C HIS A 172 -4.96 -15.81 -11.02
N PRO A 173 -4.09 -16.83 -11.34
CA PRO A 173 -4.30 -18.22 -10.92
C PRO A 173 -4.22 -18.45 -9.41
N LYS A 174 -3.40 -17.67 -8.71
CA LYS A 174 -3.15 -17.86 -7.26
C LYS A 174 -3.76 -16.78 -6.37
N TRP A 175 -3.89 -15.53 -6.83
CA TRP A 175 -4.25 -14.40 -6.00
C TRP A 175 -5.48 -13.65 -6.52
N LYS A 176 -6.39 -13.34 -5.60
CA LYS A 176 -7.49 -12.40 -5.85
C LYS A 176 -7.05 -11.00 -5.42
N MET A 177 -6.31 -10.30 -6.27
CA MET A 177 -5.80 -8.95 -6.02
C MET A 177 -6.79 -7.85 -6.42
N GLY A 178 -6.43 -6.58 -6.20
CA GLY A 178 -7.10 -5.43 -6.80
C GLY A 178 -6.97 -5.45 -8.34
N LYS A 179 -7.86 -4.74 -9.04
CA LYS A 179 -7.89 -4.71 -10.52
C LYS A 179 -6.53 -4.30 -11.11
N ASN A 180 -5.94 -3.23 -10.61
CA ASN A 180 -4.67 -2.71 -11.12
C ASN A 180 -3.51 -3.68 -10.89
N ASN A 181 -3.35 -4.19 -9.66
CA ASN A 181 -2.31 -5.20 -9.38
C ASN A 181 -2.48 -6.48 -10.22
N SER A 182 -3.72 -6.86 -10.56
CA SER A 182 -3.95 -8.00 -11.46
C SER A 182 -3.51 -7.70 -12.89
N ILE A 183 -3.72 -6.48 -13.37
CA ILE A 183 -3.26 -6.03 -14.68
C ILE A 183 -1.72 -5.99 -14.69
N ASP A 184 -1.10 -5.38 -13.71
CA ASP A 184 0.36 -5.23 -13.62
C ASP A 184 1.08 -6.58 -13.48
N SER A 185 0.45 -7.54 -12.80
CA SER A 185 1.00 -8.90 -12.68
C SER A 185 0.88 -9.73 -13.96
N SER A 186 0.02 -9.32 -14.90
CA SER A 186 -0.14 -10.04 -16.18
C SER A 186 1.01 -9.82 -17.17
N ASN A 187 1.82 -8.79 -16.97
CA ASN A 187 2.86 -8.33 -17.89
C ASN A 187 4.19 -7.97 -17.22
N PHE A 188 4.46 -8.45 -16.03
CA PHE A 188 5.67 -8.17 -15.22
C PHE A 188 5.84 -6.73 -14.71
N ILE A 189 4.99 -5.79 -15.05
CA ILE A 189 5.08 -4.41 -14.52
C ILE A 189 5.06 -4.42 -12.99
N ASN A 190 4.25 -5.27 -12.36
CA ASN A 190 4.28 -5.39 -10.91
C ASN A 190 5.68 -5.73 -10.37
N LYS A 191 6.44 -6.62 -11.03
CA LYS A 191 7.82 -6.96 -10.61
C LYS A 191 8.79 -5.80 -10.82
N ILE A 192 8.65 -5.07 -11.92
CA ILE A 192 9.47 -3.87 -12.18
C ILE A 192 9.23 -2.83 -11.08
N LEU A 193 7.98 -2.59 -10.70
CA LEU A 193 7.65 -1.68 -9.61
C LEU A 193 8.27 -2.14 -8.28
N GLU A 194 8.22 -3.43 -7.96
CA GLU A 194 8.83 -4.00 -6.76
C GLU A 194 10.36 -3.86 -6.74
N ILE A 195 11.02 -3.96 -7.89
CA ILE A 195 12.47 -3.72 -8.01
C ILE A 195 12.81 -2.25 -7.67
N PHE A 196 12.02 -1.30 -8.18
CA PHE A 196 12.20 0.10 -7.80
C PHE A 196 11.91 0.37 -6.32
N GLU A 197 10.83 -0.21 -5.78
CA GLU A 197 10.55 -0.13 -4.34
C GLU A 197 11.72 -0.65 -3.52
N LEU A 198 12.28 -1.80 -3.88
CA LEU A 198 13.44 -2.40 -3.23
C LEU A 198 14.62 -1.41 -3.17
N SER A 199 14.93 -0.78 -4.30
CA SER A 199 16.00 0.22 -4.38
C SER A 199 15.77 1.38 -3.40
N TYR A 200 14.55 1.90 -3.33
CA TYR A 200 14.24 3.05 -2.47
C TYR A 200 14.13 2.67 -0.98
N ILE A 201 13.48 1.55 -0.67
CA ILE A 201 13.27 1.11 0.72
C ILE A 201 14.58 0.74 1.40
N TYR A 202 15.46 0.03 0.68
CA TYR A 202 16.69 -0.53 1.25
C TYR A 202 17.96 0.19 0.80
N ASN A 203 17.81 1.26 0.02
CA ASN A 203 18.91 2.04 -0.57
C ASN A 203 19.91 1.14 -1.33
N ILE A 204 19.38 0.21 -2.12
CA ILE A 204 20.16 -0.72 -2.93
C ILE A 204 20.36 -0.14 -4.33
N ASP A 205 21.60 -0.19 -4.81
CA ASP A 205 21.92 0.18 -6.17
C ASP A 205 21.54 -0.96 -7.13
N LEU A 206 20.64 -0.66 -8.09
CA LEU A 206 20.16 -1.62 -9.09
C LEU A 206 21.18 -1.94 -10.19
N THR A 207 22.33 -1.26 -10.21
CA THR A 207 23.42 -1.54 -11.16
C THR A 207 24.34 -2.67 -10.67
N LYS A 208 24.11 -3.15 -9.45
CA LYS A 208 24.80 -4.28 -8.83
C LYS A 208 23.86 -5.48 -8.75
#